data_3fc274ff7af0cdfa28a54804d7cdc246
#
_entry.id   3fc274ff7af0cdfa28a54804d7cdc246
#
_cell.length_a   1.000
_cell.length_b   1.000
_cell.length_c   1.000
_cell.angle_alpha   90.00
_cell.angle_beta   90.00
_cell.angle_gamma   90.00
#
_symmetry.space_group_name_H-M   'P 1'
#
loop_
_entity.id
_entity.type
_entity.pdbx_description
1 polymer ?
#
loop_
_entity_poly.entity_id
_entity_poly.type
_entity_poly.pdbx_seq_one_letter_code
_entity_poly.pdbx_strand_id
1 'polypeptide(L)'
;MHEGLLLQAVRASWLAKENRARIDDVVDFLKNASDSEQYAGSPTIRSRLDEMIVLLDQYTANGTYGQYFNSDEPSLRDDAKMVVLELGGLEDRPSLLVAVMFSLIIYIENRMYRTPRNLKKLNVID
;
A
#
# COMPACT_ATOMS: atom_id res chain seq x y z
N MET A 1 -0.40 -1.31 -19.67
CA MET A 1 0.11 -2.69 -19.54
C MET A 1 0.75 -2.95 -18.18
N HIS A 2 1.67 -2.14 -17.71
CA HIS A 2 2.26 -2.31 -16.37
C HIS A 2 1.27 -2.04 -15.22
N GLU A 3 0.24 -1.21 -15.43
CA GLU A 3 -0.87 -1.07 -14.49
C GLU A 3 -1.63 -2.39 -14.33
N GLY A 4 -1.83 -3.12 -15.44
CA GLY A 4 -2.45 -4.43 -15.40
C GLY A 4 -1.63 -5.45 -14.61
N LEU A 5 -0.31 -5.42 -14.74
CA LEU A 5 0.59 -6.29 -13.99
C LEU A 5 0.57 -5.98 -12.48
N LEU A 6 0.55 -4.71 -12.12
CA LEU A 6 0.46 -4.32 -10.71
C LEU A 6 -0.87 -4.78 -10.09
N LEU A 7 -1.97 -4.61 -10.82
CA LEU A 7 -3.28 -5.08 -10.37
C LEU A 7 -3.32 -6.61 -10.21
N GLN A 8 -2.71 -7.35 -11.13
CA GLN A 8 -2.57 -8.81 -11.02
C GLN A 8 -1.77 -9.19 -9.78
N ALA A 9 -0.67 -8.48 -9.50
CA ALA A 9 0.15 -8.72 -8.32
C ALA A 9 -0.64 -8.50 -7.01
N VAL A 10 -1.39 -7.42 -6.95
CA VAL A 10 -2.24 -7.10 -5.78
C VAL A 10 -3.32 -8.18 -5.60
N ARG A 11 -4.00 -8.56 -6.67
CA ARG A 11 -5.03 -9.61 -6.62
C ARG A 11 -4.47 -10.95 -6.20
N ALA A 12 -3.34 -11.36 -6.76
CA ALA A 12 -2.70 -12.61 -6.42
C ALA A 12 -2.27 -12.65 -4.95
N SER A 13 -1.73 -11.55 -4.44
CA SER A 13 -1.35 -11.42 -3.04
C SER A 13 -2.57 -11.52 -2.11
N TRP A 14 -3.65 -10.86 -2.47
CA TRP A 14 -4.90 -10.92 -1.71
C TRP A 14 -5.51 -12.33 -1.71
N LEU A 15 -5.58 -13.00 -2.87
CA LEU A 15 -6.12 -14.36 -2.98
C LEU A 15 -5.30 -15.37 -2.18
N ALA A 16 -3.99 -15.16 -2.06
CA ALA A 16 -3.11 -16.06 -1.32
C ALA A 16 -3.16 -15.85 0.20
N LYS A 17 -3.26 -14.61 0.66
CA LYS A 17 -3.05 -14.26 2.07
C LYS A 17 -4.12 -13.38 2.70
N GLU A 18 -5.05 -12.85 1.92
CA GLU A 18 -6.11 -11.94 2.38
C GLU A 18 -5.56 -10.79 3.23
N ASN A 19 -6.02 -10.65 4.47
CA ASN A 19 -5.59 -9.59 5.38
C ASN A 19 -4.12 -9.65 5.78
N ARG A 20 -3.42 -10.74 5.48
CA ARG A 20 -1.99 -10.90 5.75
C ARG A 20 -1.13 -10.49 4.55
N ALA A 21 -1.74 -10.16 3.42
CA ALA A 21 -1.01 -9.71 2.25
C ALA A 21 -0.28 -8.41 2.54
N ARG A 22 0.97 -8.33 2.09
CA ARG A 22 1.85 -7.18 2.29
C ARG A 22 2.46 -6.73 0.97
N ILE A 23 3.11 -5.60 0.99
CA ILE A 23 3.85 -5.09 -0.18
C ILE A 23 4.93 -6.08 -0.59
N ASP A 24 5.55 -6.79 0.35
CA ASP A 24 6.51 -7.86 0.08
C ASP A 24 5.94 -8.90 -0.89
N ASP A 25 4.69 -9.30 -0.70
CA ASP A 25 4.03 -10.29 -1.57
C ASP A 25 3.83 -9.75 -2.99
N VAL A 26 3.47 -8.48 -3.11
CA VAL A 26 3.34 -7.80 -4.40
C VAL A 26 4.69 -7.73 -5.10
N VAL A 27 5.74 -7.34 -4.39
CA VAL A 27 7.10 -7.26 -4.94
C VAL A 27 7.60 -8.64 -5.38
N ASP A 28 7.36 -9.68 -4.58
CA ASP A 28 7.73 -11.05 -4.93
C ASP A 28 7.02 -11.53 -6.20
N PHE A 29 5.74 -11.21 -6.35
CA PHE A 29 5.01 -11.52 -7.58
C PHE A 29 5.64 -10.83 -8.80
N LEU A 30 5.99 -9.55 -8.67
CA LEU A 30 6.60 -8.79 -9.76
C LEU A 30 8.00 -9.31 -10.10
N LYS A 31 8.79 -9.71 -9.12
CA LYS A 31 10.11 -10.35 -9.34
C LYS A 31 9.96 -11.65 -10.10
N ASN A 32 9.02 -12.51 -9.69
CA ASN A 32 8.77 -13.78 -10.38
C ASN A 32 8.27 -13.54 -11.80
N ALA A 33 7.46 -12.53 -12.04
CA ALA A 33 7.02 -12.16 -13.39
C ALA A 33 8.18 -11.67 -14.25
N SER A 34 9.08 -10.85 -13.70
CA SER A 34 10.26 -10.36 -14.39
C SER A 34 11.19 -11.49 -14.83
N ASP A 35 11.33 -12.52 -14.00
CA ASP A 35 12.16 -13.69 -14.27
C ASP A 35 11.46 -14.75 -15.13
N SER A 36 10.17 -14.59 -15.42
CA SER A 36 9.40 -15.57 -16.16
C SER A 36 9.74 -15.59 -17.65
N GLU A 37 9.61 -16.76 -18.27
CA GLU A 37 9.79 -16.93 -19.70
C GLU A 37 8.79 -16.12 -20.53
N GLN A 38 7.62 -15.84 -19.96
CA GLN A 38 6.56 -15.07 -20.62
C GLN A 38 7.04 -13.70 -21.07
N TYR A 39 7.93 -13.05 -20.32
CA TYR A 39 8.45 -11.71 -20.61
C TYR A 39 9.92 -11.69 -21.03
N ALA A 40 10.55 -12.87 -21.16
CA ALA A 40 11.96 -12.98 -21.52
C ALA A 40 12.29 -12.33 -22.88
N GLY A 41 11.33 -12.35 -23.81
CA GLY A 41 11.48 -11.74 -25.14
C GLY A 41 11.09 -10.28 -25.23
N SER A 42 10.70 -9.65 -24.12
CA SER A 42 10.23 -8.27 -24.11
C SER A 42 11.05 -7.40 -23.14
N PRO A 43 12.16 -6.81 -23.60
CA PRO A 43 13.01 -5.96 -22.75
C PRO A 43 12.26 -4.77 -22.15
N THR A 44 11.28 -4.22 -22.87
CA THR A 44 10.48 -3.08 -22.42
C THR A 44 9.64 -3.45 -21.20
N ILE A 45 8.95 -4.59 -21.23
CA ILE A 45 8.13 -5.06 -20.11
C ILE A 45 8.99 -5.36 -18.90
N ARG A 46 10.12 -6.02 -19.09
CA ARG A 46 11.07 -6.31 -18.01
C ARG A 46 11.60 -5.04 -17.35
N SER A 47 11.95 -4.05 -18.15
CA SER A 47 12.40 -2.74 -17.65
C SER A 47 11.31 -2.08 -16.79
N ARG A 48 10.06 -2.14 -17.21
CA ARG A 48 8.92 -1.58 -16.43
C ARG A 48 8.71 -2.34 -15.13
N LEU A 49 8.80 -3.66 -15.15
CA LEU A 49 8.72 -4.48 -13.95
C LEU A 49 9.85 -4.13 -12.96
N ASP A 50 11.06 -4.00 -13.44
CA ASP A 50 12.21 -3.66 -12.61
C ASP A 50 12.07 -2.26 -11.98
N GLU A 51 11.54 -1.28 -12.73
CA GLU A 51 11.23 0.05 -12.19
C GLU A 51 10.20 -0.04 -11.05
N MET A 52 9.12 -0.79 -11.26
CA MET A 52 8.09 -0.96 -10.22
C MET A 52 8.66 -1.65 -8.98
N ILE A 53 9.49 -2.66 -9.16
CA ILE A 53 10.15 -3.37 -8.06
C ILE A 53 11.00 -2.40 -7.23
N VAL A 54 11.83 -1.61 -7.88
CA VAL A 54 12.68 -0.62 -7.20
C VAL A 54 11.85 0.40 -6.42
N LEU A 55 10.76 0.90 -7.01
CA LEU A 55 9.90 1.88 -6.36
C LEU A 55 9.17 1.30 -5.14
N LEU A 56 8.74 0.04 -5.21
CA LEU A 56 8.00 -0.60 -4.13
C LEU A 56 8.91 -1.18 -3.04
N ASP A 57 10.15 -1.50 -3.36
CA ASP A 57 11.07 -2.17 -2.45
C ASP A 57 11.32 -1.37 -1.17
N GLN A 58 11.29 -0.05 -1.24
CA GLN A 58 11.45 0.82 -0.08
C GLN A 58 10.34 0.66 0.98
N TYR A 59 9.19 0.12 0.60
CA TYR A 59 8.04 -0.11 1.49
C TYR A 59 7.92 -1.56 1.98
N THR A 60 8.77 -2.45 1.52
CA THR A 60 8.83 -3.84 2.02
C THR A 60 9.43 -3.88 3.43
N ALA A 61 9.30 -5.02 4.11
CA ALA A 61 9.76 -5.18 5.49
C ALA A 61 11.24 -4.78 5.68
N ASN A 62 12.07 -5.04 4.68
CA ASN A 62 13.50 -4.72 4.70
C ASN A 62 13.84 -3.37 4.04
N GLY A 63 12.85 -2.66 3.54
CA GLY A 63 13.03 -1.38 2.88
C GLY A 63 13.16 -0.21 3.84
N THR A 64 13.56 0.94 3.30
CA THR A 64 13.77 2.18 4.06
C THR A 64 12.54 2.59 4.89
N TYR A 65 11.35 2.40 4.34
CA TYR A 65 10.09 2.77 5.00
C TYR A 65 9.29 1.55 5.49
N GLY A 66 9.94 0.38 5.57
CA GLY A 66 9.27 -0.87 5.92
C GLY A 66 8.58 -0.83 7.28
N GLN A 67 9.16 -0.15 8.24
CA GLN A 67 8.60 -0.05 9.59
C GLN A 67 7.20 0.62 9.63
N TYR A 68 6.84 1.41 8.61
CA TYR A 68 5.57 2.11 8.58
C TYR A 68 4.44 1.30 7.95
N PHE A 69 4.74 0.24 7.21
CA PHE A 69 3.76 -0.48 6.39
C PHE A 69 3.66 -1.99 6.66
N ASN A 70 4.41 -2.51 7.64
CA ASN A 70 4.51 -3.95 7.86
C ASN A 70 4.18 -4.36 9.30
N SER A 71 3.30 -3.63 9.96
CA SER A 71 2.77 -4.01 11.26
C SER A 71 1.74 -5.14 11.12
N ASP A 72 1.74 -6.09 12.03
CA ASP A 72 0.73 -7.15 12.11
C ASP A 72 -0.57 -6.66 12.74
N GLU A 73 -0.52 -5.53 13.44
CA GLU A 73 -1.68 -4.93 14.08
C GLU A 73 -2.02 -3.59 13.44
N PRO A 74 -3.30 -3.26 13.29
CA PRO A 74 -3.67 -1.96 12.76
C PRO A 74 -3.25 -0.84 13.72
N SER A 75 -2.64 0.20 13.16
CA SER A 75 -2.25 1.40 13.92
C SER A 75 -3.46 2.22 14.37
N LEU A 76 -4.56 2.10 13.64
CA LEU A 76 -5.81 2.81 13.93
C LEU A 76 -6.86 1.80 14.38
N ARG A 77 -7.47 2.07 15.53
CA ARG A 77 -8.49 1.20 16.11
C ARG A 77 -9.87 1.56 15.54
N ASP A 78 -10.61 0.55 15.08
CA ASP A 78 -11.96 0.74 14.55
C ASP A 78 -12.98 1.17 15.62
N ASP A 79 -12.73 0.86 16.89
CA ASP A 79 -13.58 1.20 18.02
C ASP A 79 -13.29 2.60 18.62
N ALA A 80 -12.28 3.28 18.12
CA ALA A 80 -11.93 4.61 18.61
C ALA A 80 -13.01 5.64 18.22
N LYS A 81 -13.49 6.40 19.18
CA LYS A 81 -14.48 7.47 18.95
C LYS A 81 -13.84 8.73 18.39
N MET A 82 -12.60 8.95 18.70
CA MET A 82 -11.81 10.09 18.23
C MET A 82 -10.42 9.62 17.82
N VAL A 83 -9.98 10.04 16.65
CA VAL A 83 -8.63 9.77 16.13
C VAL A 83 -8.00 11.10 15.75
N VAL A 84 -6.79 11.34 16.24
CA VAL A 84 -5.99 12.51 15.89
C VAL A 84 -4.74 12.03 15.15
N LEU A 85 -4.50 12.59 13.98
CA LEU A 85 -3.37 12.23 13.13
C LEU A 85 -2.42 13.42 13.03
N GLU A 86 -1.20 13.22 13.50
CA GLU A 86 -0.13 14.23 13.46
C GLU A 86 0.91 13.82 12.41
N LEU A 87 1.00 14.58 11.33
CA LEU A 87 1.86 14.27 10.17
C LEU A 87 3.10 15.17 10.08
N GLY A 88 3.29 16.07 11.04
CA GLY A 88 4.43 17.01 11.03
C GLY A 88 5.81 16.33 10.99
N GLY A 89 5.93 15.14 11.56
CA GLY A 89 7.17 14.36 11.53
C GLY A 89 7.56 13.81 10.16
N LEU A 90 6.68 13.91 9.16
CA LEU A 90 6.92 13.40 7.80
C LEU A 90 7.28 14.50 6.80
N GLU A 91 7.36 15.76 7.22
CA GLU A 91 7.63 16.89 6.33
C GLU A 91 8.95 16.76 5.56
N ASP A 92 9.97 16.17 6.18
CA ASP A 92 11.28 15.95 5.56
C ASP A 92 11.31 14.77 4.58
N ARG A 93 10.19 14.04 4.43
CA ARG A 93 10.09 12.83 3.59
C ARG A 93 8.85 12.90 2.71
N PRO A 94 8.88 13.72 1.64
CA PRO A 94 7.69 13.98 0.82
C PRO A 94 7.05 12.74 0.21
N SER A 95 7.84 11.78 -0.26
CA SER A 95 7.31 10.53 -0.85
C SER A 95 6.57 9.70 0.19
N LEU A 96 7.12 9.59 1.39
CA LEU A 96 6.48 8.88 2.49
C LEU A 96 5.21 9.60 2.95
N LEU A 97 5.25 10.92 3.05
CA LEU A 97 4.10 11.74 3.41
C LEU A 97 2.92 11.50 2.44
N VAL A 98 3.19 11.50 1.13
CA VAL A 98 2.16 11.25 0.11
C VAL A 98 1.57 9.85 0.26
N ALA A 99 2.39 8.81 0.44
CA ALA A 99 1.91 7.44 0.61
C ALA A 99 1.04 7.30 1.87
N VAL A 100 1.45 7.89 2.98
CA VAL A 100 0.70 7.88 4.24
C VAL A 100 -0.61 8.64 4.08
N MET A 101 -0.60 9.82 3.46
CA MET A 101 -1.80 10.62 3.21
C MET A 101 -2.84 9.86 2.39
N PHE A 102 -2.44 9.22 1.30
CA PHE A 102 -3.36 8.41 0.49
C PHE A 102 -3.94 7.25 1.29
N SER A 103 -3.12 6.55 2.05
CA SER A 103 -3.57 5.44 2.90
C SER A 103 -4.59 5.89 3.94
N LEU A 104 -4.37 7.04 4.56
CA LEU A 104 -5.28 7.62 5.53
C LEU A 104 -6.60 8.07 4.91
N ILE A 105 -6.55 8.71 3.75
CA ILE A 105 -7.77 9.14 3.03
C ILE A 105 -8.64 7.92 2.71
N ILE A 106 -8.05 6.86 2.17
CA ILE A 106 -8.78 5.62 1.87
C ILE A 106 -9.36 5.00 3.13
N TYR A 107 -8.60 4.95 4.22
CA TYR A 107 -9.07 4.44 5.50
C TYR A 107 -10.26 5.26 6.03
N ILE A 108 -10.17 6.57 6.02
CA ILE A 108 -11.22 7.48 6.51
C ILE A 108 -12.49 7.33 5.67
N GLU A 109 -12.38 7.32 4.35
CA GLU A 109 -13.53 7.12 3.46
C GLU A 109 -14.22 5.79 3.74
N ASN A 110 -13.48 4.69 3.78
CA ASN A 110 -14.03 3.36 4.07
C ASN A 110 -14.73 3.33 5.42
N ARG A 111 -14.15 3.92 6.43
CA ARG A 111 -14.73 3.96 7.76
C ARG A 111 -16.01 4.77 7.80
N MET A 112 -16.06 5.90 7.13
CA MET A 112 -17.27 6.73 7.04
C MET A 112 -18.42 6.01 6.33
N TYR A 113 -18.14 5.31 5.25
CA TYR A 113 -19.14 4.53 4.51
C TYR A 113 -19.67 3.34 5.30
N ARG A 114 -18.82 2.67 6.06
CA ARG A 114 -19.19 1.49 6.86
C ARG A 114 -19.91 1.83 8.16
N THR A 115 -19.70 3.03 8.68
CA THR A 115 -20.36 3.46 9.92
C THR A 115 -21.84 3.72 9.65
N PRO A 116 -22.75 3.24 10.54
CA PRO A 116 -24.19 3.46 10.37
C PRO A 116 -24.56 4.93 10.22
N ARG A 117 -25.56 5.24 9.39
CA ARG A 117 -25.97 6.62 9.08
C ARG A 117 -26.52 7.39 10.28
N ASN A 118 -27.01 6.68 11.30
CA ASN A 118 -27.52 7.30 12.53
C ASN A 118 -26.42 7.81 13.46
N LEU A 119 -25.16 7.45 13.20
CA LEU A 119 -24.02 7.97 13.95
C LEU A 119 -23.46 9.21 13.26
N LYS A 120 -23.24 10.25 14.04
CA LYS A 120 -22.62 11.48 13.55
C LYS A 120 -21.13 11.26 13.30
N LYS A 121 -20.65 11.81 12.21
CA LYS A 121 -19.26 11.70 11.77
C LYS A 121 -18.73 13.07 11.43
N LEU A 122 -17.50 13.35 11.83
CA LEU A 122 -16.85 14.63 11.57
C LEU A 122 -15.38 14.41 11.22
N ASN A 123 -14.97 14.97 10.09
CA ASN A 123 -13.57 15.12 9.73
C ASN A 123 -13.15 16.56 9.84
N VAL A 124 -12.06 16.80 10.54
CA VAL A 124 -11.44 18.13 10.63
C VAL A 124 -10.05 18.03 10.03
N ILE A 125 -9.79 18.82 9.00
CA ILE A 125 -8.49 18.88 8.29
C ILE A 125 -7.95 20.29 8.49
N ASP A 126 -6.78 20.36 9.12
CA ASP A 126 -6.10 21.62 9.42
C ASP A 126 -4.87 21.77 8.52
#